data_5be79588eff1c0051e45b14c31afa68d
#
_entry.id   5be79588eff1c0051e45b14c31afa68d
#
_cell.length_a   1.000
_cell.length_b   1.000
_cell.length_c   1.000
_cell.angle_alpha   90.00
_cell.angle_beta   90.00
_cell.angle_gamma   90.00
#
_symmetry.space_group_name_H-M   'P 1'
#
loop_
_entity.id
_entity.type
_entity.pdbx_description
1 polymer ?
#
loop_
_entity_poly.entity_id
_entity_poly.type
_entity_poly.pdbx_seq_one_letter_code
_entity_poly.pdbx_strand_id
1 'polypeptide(L)'
;PALVKAGDVMGMLSNINTGDVLFIDEIHRLSTPVEEFIYPAIEDFRVDYTVDSGLHAKTINFPLKHFTLIGATTRAGLLSAPLRSRFGMLYHMDFYSTTELTEILSRSAQLLKLACDEGTLELIAARSRGTPRIANRLLKRVRDYAQVKGTGTLSTKIVDSALKMEQIDALGLDELDRSFLKALANIYDGGPAGIEALAATLGEERDTLEDVVEPYLLQIGFVRRT
;
A
#
# COMPACT_ATOMS: atom_id res chain seq x y z
N PRO A 1 6.13 10.08 4.65
CA PRO A 1 6.49 10.38 6.04
C PRO A 1 7.13 11.75 6.25
N ALA A 2 7.17 12.63 5.26
CA ALA A 2 7.87 13.93 5.37
C ALA A 2 6.97 15.12 5.71
N LEU A 3 5.64 14.96 5.71
CA LEU A 3 4.70 16.05 5.99
C LEU A 3 4.26 16.04 7.45
N VAL A 4 5.19 16.36 8.36
CA VAL A 4 4.91 16.36 9.81
C VAL A 4 4.44 17.73 10.30
N LYS A 5 4.79 18.82 9.60
CA LYS A 5 4.48 20.19 10.02
C LYS A 5 3.88 21.00 8.87
N ALA A 6 3.00 21.94 9.20
CA ALA A 6 2.42 22.87 8.24
C ALA A 6 3.48 23.62 7.42
N GLY A 7 4.64 23.91 7.98
CA GLY A 7 5.77 24.55 7.30
C GLY A 7 6.35 23.70 6.13
N ASP A 8 6.35 22.36 6.26
CA ASP A 8 6.83 21.48 5.19
C ASP A 8 5.87 21.53 3.99
N VAL A 9 4.56 21.56 4.27
CA VAL A 9 3.52 21.69 3.25
C VAL A 9 3.58 23.06 2.58
N MET A 10 3.78 24.12 3.35
CA MET A 10 3.96 25.48 2.82
C MET A 10 5.12 25.55 1.83
N GLY A 11 6.28 24.96 2.18
CA GLY A 11 7.45 24.91 1.30
C GLY A 11 7.18 24.20 -0.03
N MET A 12 6.36 23.15 -0.03
CA MET A 12 5.95 22.47 -1.27
C MET A 12 4.94 23.30 -2.06
N LEU A 13 3.89 23.78 -1.41
CA LEU A 13 2.81 24.52 -2.08
C LEU A 13 3.32 25.84 -2.70
N SER A 14 4.25 26.53 -2.04
CA SER A 14 4.83 27.79 -2.57
C SER A 14 5.65 27.60 -3.86
N ASN A 15 6.15 26.40 -4.12
CA ASN A 15 6.93 26.07 -5.30
C ASN A 15 6.12 25.43 -6.43
N ILE A 16 4.82 25.18 -6.24
CA ILE A 16 3.93 24.58 -7.24
C ILE A 16 3.69 25.55 -8.40
N ASN A 17 3.73 25.05 -9.62
CA ASN A 17 3.36 25.77 -10.83
C ASN A 17 1.95 25.40 -11.31
N THR A 18 1.39 26.25 -12.17
CA THR A 18 0.08 25.96 -12.77
C THR A 18 0.15 24.67 -13.57
N GLY A 19 -0.78 23.75 -13.27
CA GLY A 19 -0.87 22.44 -13.90
C GLY A 19 -0.02 21.35 -13.25
N ASP A 20 0.74 21.66 -12.20
CA ASP A 20 1.48 20.66 -11.44
C ASP A 20 0.54 19.72 -10.67
N VAL A 21 1.05 18.55 -10.32
CA VAL A 21 0.35 17.55 -9.51
C VAL A 21 1.09 17.38 -8.18
N LEU A 22 0.39 17.60 -7.08
CA LEU A 22 0.85 17.24 -5.74
C LEU A 22 0.28 15.87 -5.36
N PHE A 23 1.15 14.87 -5.21
CA PHE A 23 0.76 13.54 -4.77
C PHE A 23 1.14 13.33 -3.31
N ILE A 24 0.14 12.97 -2.49
CA ILE A 24 0.33 12.62 -1.07
C ILE A 24 -0.02 11.16 -0.87
N ASP A 25 1.01 10.35 -0.61
CA ASP A 25 0.85 8.94 -0.26
C ASP A 25 0.52 8.79 1.23
N GLU A 26 -0.36 7.84 1.55
CA GLU A 26 -0.88 7.58 2.90
C GLU A 26 -1.45 8.85 3.56
N ILE A 27 -2.27 9.56 2.81
CA ILE A 27 -2.82 10.87 3.22
C ILE A 27 -3.58 10.83 4.56
N HIS A 28 -4.08 9.66 5.00
CA HIS A 28 -4.70 9.47 6.31
C HIS A 28 -3.74 9.66 7.49
N ARG A 29 -2.42 9.72 7.24
CA ARG A 29 -1.39 9.97 8.27
C ARG A 29 -1.09 11.44 8.50
N LEU A 30 -1.75 12.33 7.78
CA LEU A 30 -1.63 13.76 8.03
C LEU A 30 -2.18 14.07 9.43
N SER A 31 -1.46 14.93 10.17
CA SER A 31 -1.98 15.46 11.43
C SER A 31 -3.10 16.47 11.16
N THR A 32 -4.04 16.61 12.09
CA THR A 32 -5.15 17.58 11.98
C THR A 32 -4.68 19.00 11.63
N PRO A 33 -3.62 19.57 12.24
CA PRO A 33 -3.13 20.90 11.85
C PRO A 33 -2.63 20.96 10.41
N VAL A 34 -2.08 19.87 9.88
CA VAL A 34 -1.63 19.81 8.47
C VAL A 34 -2.83 19.68 7.53
N GLU A 35 -3.82 18.88 7.89
CA GLU A 35 -5.07 18.80 7.12
C GLU A 35 -5.76 20.17 7.03
N GLU A 36 -5.95 20.86 8.17
CA GLU A 36 -6.56 22.19 8.23
C GLU A 36 -5.80 23.23 7.40
N PHE A 37 -4.48 23.09 7.33
CA PHE A 37 -3.64 23.95 6.51
C PHE A 37 -3.82 23.68 5.00
N ILE A 38 -4.13 22.45 4.61
CA ILE A 38 -4.32 22.05 3.20
C ILE A 38 -5.74 22.44 2.71
N TYR A 39 -6.74 22.56 3.56
CA TYR A 39 -8.12 22.83 3.13
C TYR A 39 -8.25 24.08 2.26
N PRO A 40 -7.75 25.28 2.65
CA PRO A 40 -7.82 26.47 1.80
C PRO A 40 -7.00 26.30 0.51
N ALA A 41 -5.94 25.50 0.54
CA ALA A 41 -5.12 25.21 -0.65
C ALA A 41 -5.89 24.41 -1.71
N ILE A 42 -6.77 23.48 -1.27
CA ILE A 42 -7.59 22.67 -2.18
C ILE A 42 -8.79 23.46 -2.70
N GLU A 43 -9.46 24.20 -1.82
CA GLU A 43 -10.72 24.88 -2.16
C GLU A 43 -10.50 26.19 -2.89
N ASP A 44 -9.58 27.02 -2.37
CA ASP A 44 -9.46 28.43 -2.77
C ASP A 44 -8.10 28.76 -3.42
N PHE A 45 -7.22 27.78 -3.59
CA PHE A 45 -5.84 27.97 -4.08
C PHE A 45 -5.12 29.07 -3.31
N ARG A 46 -5.20 29.03 -1.98
CA ARG A 46 -4.49 29.94 -1.09
C ARG A 46 -4.03 29.19 0.16
N VAL A 47 -3.07 29.78 0.86
CA VAL A 47 -2.64 29.33 2.17
C VAL A 47 -2.77 30.49 3.13
N ASP A 48 -3.36 30.24 4.29
CA ASP A 48 -3.49 31.20 5.38
C ASP A 48 -2.38 30.95 6.40
N TYR A 49 -1.42 31.86 6.49
CA TYR A 49 -0.32 31.77 7.43
C TYR A 49 -0.43 32.84 8.52
N THR A 50 -0.54 32.39 9.76
CA THR A 50 -0.62 33.32 10.90
C THR A 50 0.80 33.60 11.44
N VAL A 51 1.22 34.86 11.32
CA VAL A 51 2.46 35.37 11.89
C VAL A 51 2.14 35.92 13.26
N ASP A 52 2.89 35.49 14.27
CA ASP A 52 2.70 35.80 15.69
C ASP A 52 1.50 35.11 16.37
N SER A 53 1.65 34.91 17.69
CA SER A 53 0.62 34.36 18.58
C SER A 53 0.14 35.46 19.54
N GLY A 54 -1.19 35.56 19.72
CA GLY A 54 -1.82 36.47 20.67
C GLY A 54 -2.73 37.53 20.03
N LEU A 55 -3.05 38.59 20.77
CA LEU A 55 -4.00 39.65 20.39
C LEU A 55 -3.61 40.43 19.10
N HIS A 56 -2.38 40.27 18.61
CA HIS A 56 -1.88 40.92 17.39
C HIS A 56 -1.57 39.93 16.27
N ALA A 57 -2.07 38.67 16.36
CA ALA A 57 -1.91 37.68 15.32
C ALA A 57 -2.39 38.23 13.97
N LYS A 58 -1.49 38.30 12.99
CA LYS A 58 -1.80 38.73 11.63
C LYS A 58 -1.80 37.54 10.71
N THR A 59 -2.94 37.26 10.10
CA THR A 59 -3.02 36.23 9.06
C THR A 59 -2.64 36.83 7.71
N ILE A 60 -1.68 36.24 7.06
CA ILE A 60 -1.24 36.58 5.71
C ILE A 60 -1.77 35.50 4.77
N ASN A 61 -2.54 35.92 3.76
CA ASN A 61 -3.06 35.05 2.73
C ASN A 61 -2.05 34.98 1.58
N PHE A 62 -1.56 33.80 1.29
CA PHE A 62 -0.64 33.57 0.20
C PHE A 62 -1.37 32.86 -0.96
N PRO A 63 -1.54 33.50 -2.13
CA PRO A 63 -2.19 32.88 -3.27
C PRO A 63 -1.32 31.78 -3.87
N LEU A 64 -1.92 30.66 -4.21
CA LEU A 64 -1.27 29.56 -4.89
C LEU A 64 -1.64 29.54 -6.37
N LYS A 65 -0.78 28.94 -7.18
CA LYS A 65 -1.10 28.61 -8.57
C LYS A 65 -2.03 27.40 -8.59
N HIS A 66 -2.87 27.29 -9.63
CA HIS A 66 -3.79 26.14 -9.78
C HIS A 66 -3.01 24.84 -9.97
N PHE A 67 -3.28 23.86 -9.16
CA PHE A 67 -2.64 22.53 -9.18
C PHE A 67 -3.69 21.44 -8.96
N THR A 68 -3.31 20.19 -9.16
CA THR A 68 -4.13 19.02 -8.85
C THR A 68 -3.57 18.32 -7.62
N LEU A 69 -4.41 18.09 -6.61
CA LEU A 69 -4.06 17.24 -5.48
C LEU A 69 -4.54 15.81 -5.71
N ILE A 70 -3.65 14.85 -5.57
CA ILE A 70 -3.96 13.42 -5.56
C ILE A 70 -3.55 12.85 -4.20
N GLY A 71 -4.51 12.30 -3.46
CA GLY A 71 -4.27 11.57 -2.22
C GLY A 71 -4.42 10.07 -2.43
N ALA A 72 -3.49 9.28 -1.92
CA ALA A 72 -3.61 7.84 -1.84
C ALA A 72 -3.69 7.38 -0.38
N THR A 73 -4.46 6.33 -0.11
CA THR A 73 -4.59 5.75 1.23
C THR A 73 -4.93 4.27 1.17
N THR A 74 -4.36 3.49 2.06
CA THR A 74 -4.75 2.09 2.31
C THR A 74 -5.94 2.00 3.27
N ARG A 75 -6.23 3.07 4.03
CA ARG A 75 -7.24 3.12 5.09
C ARG A 75 -8.22 4.28 4.89
N ALA A 76 -9.09 4.18 3.87
CA ALA A 76 -10.06 5.24 3.54
C ALA A 76 -10.99 5.61 4.72
N GLY A 77 -11.25 4.67 5.63
CA GLY A 77 -12.05 4.90 6.84
C GLY A 77 -11.38 5.81 7.87
N LEU A 78 -10.06 6.01 7.81
CA LEU A 78 -9.31 6.91 8.69
C LEU A 78 -9.23 8.35 8.16
N LEU A 79 -9.67 8.59 6.92
CA LEU A 79 -9.75 9.95 6.40
C LEU A 79 -10.80 10.75 7.19
N SER A 80 -10.42 11.94 7.63
CA SER A 80 -11.38 12.85 8.27
C SER A 80 -12.51 13.19 7.30
N ALA A 81 -13.74 13.32 7.81
CA ALA A 81 -14.89 13.69 6.98
C ALA A 81 -14.67 15.02 6.24
N PRO A 82 -14.10 16.07 6.87
CA PRO A 82 -13.76 17.31 6.19
C PRO A 82 -12.77 17.14 5.04
N LEU A 83 -11.71 16.34 5.20
CA LEU A 83 -10.74 16.08 4.13
C LEU A 83 -11.40 15.31 2.98
N ARG A 84 -12.13 14.25 3.31
CA ARG A 84 -12.80 13.40 2.32
C ARG A 84 -13.79 14.16 1.45
N SER A 85 -14.57 15.10 2.04
CA SER A 85 -15.57 15.88 1.31
C SER A 85 -14.97 16.88 0.32
N ARG A 86 -13.69 17.22 0.45
CA ARG A 86 -12.98 18.16 -0.43
C ARG A 86 -12.41 17.52 -1.68
N PHE A 87 -12.33 16.18 -1.73
CA PHE A 87 -11.97 15.47 -2.96
C PHE A 87 -13.19 15.35 -3.87
N GLY A 88 -13.08 15.89 -5.08
CA GLY A 88 -14.14 15.82 -6.10
C GLY A 88 -14.32 14.44 -6.70
N MET A 89 -13.30 13.57 -6.62
CA MET A 89 -13.32 12.21 -7.16
C MET A 89 -12.69 11.24 -6.15
N LEU A 90 -13.35 10.09 -5.98
CA LEU A 90 -12.88 9.01 -5.13
C LEU A 90 -12.87 7.72 -5.96
N TYR A 91 -11.71 7.11 -6.08
CA TYR A 91 -11.54 5.84 -6.77
C TYR A 91 -11.18 4.74 -5.76
N HIS A 92 -11.83 3.60 -5.90
CA HIS A 92 -11.44 2.39 -5.19
C HIS A 92 -10.57 1.55 -6.12
N MET A 93 -9.42 1.10 -5.63
CA MET A 93 -8.48 0.29 -6.39
C MET A 93 -8.63 -1.16 -5.95
N ASP A 94 -9.08 -2.00 -6.88
CA ASP A 94 -9.24 -3.42 -6.64
C ASP A 94 -7.91 -4.18 -6.80
N PHE A 95 -7.89 -5.42 -6.32
CA PHE A 95 -6.77 -6.33 -6.57
C PHE A 95 -6.72 -6.71 -8.05
N TYR A 96 -5.51 -6.86 -8.56
CA TYR A 96 -5.28 -7.33 -9.92
C TYR A 96 -5.61 -8.82 -10.06
N SER A 97 -6.18 -9.19 -11.19
CA SER A 97 -6.34 -10.58 -11.60
C SER A 97 -4.98 -11.24 -11.90
N THR A 98 -4.94 -12.57 -11.90
CA THR A 98 -3.72 -13.31 -12.29
C THR A 98 -3.27 -12.96 -13.70
N THR A 99 -4.19 -12.75 -14.63
CA THR A 99 -3.89 -12.37 -16.03
C THR A 99 -3.18 -11.01 -16.10
N GLU A 100 -3.74 -9.99 -15.43
CA GLU A 100 -3.15 -8.65 -15.40
C GLU A 100 -1.77 -8.66 -14.71
N LEU A 101 -1.61 -9.42 -13.63
CA LEU A 101 -0.31 -9.58 -12.99
C LEU A 101 0.70 -10.30 -13.88
N THR A 102 0.26 -11.26 -14.69
CA THR A 102 1.13 -11.95 -15.66
C THR A 102 1.63 -10.98 -16.73
N GLU A 103 0.78 -10.07 -17.22
CA GLU A 103 1.20 -9.01 -18.14
C GLU A 103 2.23 -8.06 -17.50
N ILE A 104 2.00 -7.63 -16.27
CA ILE A 104 2.94 -6.80 -15.51
C ILE A 104 4.28 -7.53 -15.32
N LEU A 105 4.24 -8.81 -14.96
CA LEU A 105 5.44 -9.63 -14.79
C LEU A 105 6.18 -9.85 -16.11
N SER A 106 5.47 -10.05 -17.23
CA SER A 106 6.06 -10.17 -18.55
C SER A 106 6.88 -8.94 -18.93
N ARG A 107 6.30 -7.74 -18.74
CA ARG A 107 7.04 -6.47 -18.93
C ARG A 107 8.26 -6.37 -18.01
N SER A 108 8.10 -6.74 -16.74
CA SER A 108 9.18 -6.69 -15.77
C SER A 108 10.31 -7.68 -16.09
N ALA A 109 9.96 -8.90 -16.55
CA ALA A 109 10.92 -9.92 -16.98
C ALA A 109 11.70 -9.46 -18.20
N GLN A 110 11.05 -8.83 -19.19
CA GLN A 110 11.72 -8.23 -20.35
C GLN A 110 12.72 -7.15 -19.93
N LEU A 111 12.32 -6.21 -19.06
CA LEU A 111 13.22 -5.16 -18.54
C LEU A 111 14.42 -5.74 -17.80
N LEU A 112 14.22 -6.83 -17.08
CA LEU A 112 15.28 -7.56 -16.36
C LEU A 112 16.07 -8.54 -17.25
N LYS A 113 15.70 -8.67 -18.54
CA LYS A 113 16.29 -9.59 -19.52
C LYS A 113 16.29 -11.04 -19.04
N LEU A 114 15.18 -11.48 -18.45
CA LEU A 114 15.03 -12.84 -17.92
C LEU A 114 14.49 -13.76 -19.01
N ALA A 115 15.11 -14.93 -19.15
CA ALA A 115 14.56 -16.02 -19.93
C ALA A 115 13.55 -16.78 -19.05
N CYS A 116 12.32 -16.90 -19.53
CA CYS A 116 11.21 -17.52 -18.81
C CYS A 116 10.59 -18.62 -19.69
N ASP A 117 10.42 -19.81 -19.13
CA ASP A 117 9.63 -20.86 -19.76
C ASP A 117 8.15 -20.52 -19.67
N GLU A 118 7.34 -21.12 -20.55
CA GLU A 118 5.90 -20.94 -20.58
C GLU A 118 5.25 -21.26 -19.22
N GLY A 119 4.26 -20.48 -18.80
CA GLY A 119 3.53 -20.67 -17.55
C GLY A 119 4.25 -20.23 -16.27
N THR A 120 5.54 -19.90 -16.32
CA THR A 120 6.30 -19.54 -15.12
C THR A 120 5.87 -18.21 -14.50
N LEU A 121 5.55 -17.23 -15.34
CA LEU A 121 5.07 -15.91 -14.88
C LEU A 121 3.66 -16.01 -14.31
N GLU A 122 2.79 -16.83 -14.88
CA GLU A 122 1.46 -17.13 -14.35
C GLU A 122 1.53 -17.77 -12.96
N LEU A 123 2.49 -18.68 -12.77
CA LEU A 123 2.72 -19.34 -11.48
C LEU A 123 3.13 -18.35 -10.40
N ILE A 124 3.97 -17.37 -10.73
CA ILE A 124 4.35 -16.26 -9.83
C ILE A 124 3.15 -15.35 -9.60
N ALA A 125 2.41 -14.98 -10.65
CA ALA A 125 1.24 -14.12 -10.58
C ALA A 125 0.17 -14.69 -9.66
N ALA A 126 -0.15 -15.98 -9.78
CA ALA A 126 -1.13 -16.67 -8.95
C ALA A 126 -0.81 -16.64 -7.44
N ARG A 127 0.50 -16.53 -7.09
CA ARG A 127 0.95 -16.46 -5.69
C ARG A 127 1.26 -15.04 -5.22
N SER A 128 0.88 -14.02 -6.01
CA SER A 128 1.21 -12.60 -5.76
C SER A 128 0.10 -11.81 -5.07
N ARG A 129 -0.93 -12.48 -4.55
CA ARG A 129 -2.02 -11.86 -3.77
C ARG A 129 -2.70 -10.68 -4.46
N GLY A 130 -2.83 -10.70 -5.79
CA GLY A 130 -3.44 -9.60 -6.52
C GLY A 130 -2.64 -8.28 -6.50
N THR A 131 -1.36 -8.30 -6.09
CA THR A 131 -0.59 -7.08 -5.84
C THR A 131 0.67 -7.01 -6.72
N PRO A 132 0.82 -6.00 -7.59
CA PRO A 132 2.00 -5.83 -8.45
C PRO A 132 3.32 -5.70 -7.70
N ARG A 133 3.30 -5.07 -6.51
CA ARG A 133 4.48 -4.93 -5.63
C ARG A 133 4.99 -6.32 -5.19
N ILE A 134 4.07 -7.19 -4.76
CA ILE A 134 4.40 -8.57 -4.35
C ILE A 134 4.88 -9.35 -5.57
N ALA A 135 4.16 -9.29 -6.69
CA ALA A 135 4.52 -9.98 -7.94
C ALA A 135 5.96 -9.65 -8.37
N ASN A 136 6.31 -8.38 -8.44
CA ASN A 136 7.67 -7.95 -8.79
C ASN A 136 8.72 -8.34 -7.74
N ARG A 137 8.37 -8.38 -6.46
CA ARG A 137 9.25 -8.88 -5.41
C ARG A 137 9.54 -10.35 -5.60
N LEU A 138 8.50 -11.16 -5.84
CA LEU A 138 8.64 -12.59 -6.07
C LEU A 138 9.45 -12.88 -7.34
N LEU A 139 9.19 -12.15 -8.44
CA LEU A 139 9.98 -12.29 -9.66
C LEU A 139 11.48 -12.08 -9.40
N LYS A 140 11.84 -11.06 -8.64
CA LYS A 140 13.24 -10.81 -8.28
C LYS A 140 13.83 -11.92 -7.43
N ARG A 141 13.09 -12.46 -6.46
CA ARG A 141 13.52 -13.59 -5.63
C ARG A 141 13.73 -14.87 -6.45
N VAL A 142 12.79 -15.17 -7.34
CA VAL A 142 12.90 -16.31 -8.27
C VAL A 142 14.09 -16.14 -9.21
N ARG A 143 14.32 -14.93 -9.74
CA ARG A 143 15.53 -14.62 -10.53
C ARG A 143 16.81 -14.93 -9.76
N ASP A 144 16.92 -14.40 -8.54
CA ASP A 144 18.10 -14.56 -7.70
C ASP A 144 18.36 -16.05 -7.41
N TYR A 145 17.29 -16.80 -7.13
CA TYR A 145 17.38 -18.25 -6.96
C TYR A 145 17.83 -18.96 -8.24
N ALA A 146 17.26 -18.58 -9.40
CA ALA A 146 17.63 -19.16 -10.70
C ALA A 146 19.09 -18.91 -11.06
N GLN A 147 19.64 -17.75 -10.71
CA GLN A 147 21.05 -17.42 -10.94
C GLN A 147 21.99 -18.22 -10.03
N VAL A 148 21.59 -18.49 -8.79
CA VAL A 148 22.46 -19.19 -7.81
C VAL A 148 22.33 -20.70 -7.89
N LYS A 149 21.13 -21.23 -8.11
CA LYS A 149 20.81 -22.68 -8.05
C LYS A 149 20.43 -23.29 -9.40
N GLY A 150 20.32 -22.48 -10.44
CA GLY A 150 19.93 -22.90 -11.79
C GLY A 150 20.86 -22.38 -12.87
N THR A 151 20.35 -22.30 -14.10
CA THR A 151 21.06 -21.80 -15.29
C THR A 151 20.76 -20.32 -15.58
N GLY A 152 20.02 -19.65 -14.71
CA GLY A 152 19.54 -18.28 -14.92
C GLY A 152 18.18 -18.20 -15.66
N THR A 153 17.67 -19.32 -16.17
CA THR A 153 16.33 -19.40 -16.81
C THR A 153 15.28 -19.74 -15.75
N LEU A 154 14.15 -19.05 -15.81
CA LEU A 154 13.00 -19.30 -14.96
C LEU A 154 12.19 -20.46 -15.53
N SER A 155 12.35 -21.65 -14.96
CA SER A 155 11.47 -22.81 -15.23
C SER A 155 10.46 -22.97 -14.09
N THR A 156 9.37 -23.69 -14.33
CA THR A 156 8.35 -24.00 -13.31
C THR A 156 8.97 -24.63 -12.06
N LYS A 157 9.92 -25.54 -12.25
CA LYS A 157 10.65 -26.19 -11.14
C LYS A 157 11.48 -25.20 -10.32
N ILE A 158 12.15 -24.26 -10.98
CA ILE A 158 12.91 -23.18 -10.32
C ILE A 158 11.98 -22.26 -9.54
N VAL A 159 10.83 -21.86 -10.15
CA VAL A 159 9.84 -21.02 -9.49
C VAL A 159 9.29 -21.70 -8.24
N ASP A 160 8.88 -22.97 -8.33
CA ASP A 160 8.35 -23.70 -7.17
C ASP A 160 9.41 -23.86 -6.06
N SER A 161 10.66 -24.15 -6.41
CA SER A 161 11.73 -24.28 -5.44
C SER A 161 12.05 -22.94 -4.75
N ALA A 162 12.07 -21.85 -5.50
CA ALA A 162 12.30 -20.52 -4.96
C ALA A 162 11.16 -20.07 -4.03
N LEU A 163 9.89 -20.25 -4.44
CA LEU A 163 8.74 -19.88 -3.63
C LEU A 163 8.62 -20.74 -2.37
N LYS A 164 8.98 -22.02 -2.46
CA LYS A 164 9.08 -22.90 -1.28
C LYS A 164 10.17 -22.44 -0.31
N MET A 165 11.31 -21.96 -0.80
CA MET A 165 12.35 -21.38 0.04
C MET A 165 11.89 -20.09 0.73
N GLU A 166 11.10 -19.28 0.05
CA GLU A 166 10.45 -18.08 0.63
C GLU A 166 9.22 -18.44 1.50
N GLN A 167 8.94 -19.73 1.71
CA GLN A 167 7.82 -20.25 2.50
C GLN A 167 6.43 -19.84 1.99
N ILE A 168 6.32 -19.59 0.68
CA ILE A 168 5.06 -19.20 0.02
C ILE A 168 4.41 -20.44 -0.56
N ASP A 169 3.17 -20.72 -0.16
CA ASP A 169 2.41 -21.88 -0.62
C ASP A 169 1.70 -21.64 -1.97
N ALA A 170 0.90 -22.62 -2.39
CA ALA A 170 0.17 -22.57 -3.64
C ALA A 170 -0.87 -21.45 -3.71
N LEU A 171 -1.38 -21.00 -2.56
CA LEU A 171 -2.34 -19.91 -2.43
C LEU A 171 -1.67 -18.54 -2.23
N GLY A 172 -0.33 -18.49 -2.21
CA GLY A 172 0.39 -17.25 -1.92
C GLY A 172 0.45 -16.88 -0.44
N LEU A 173 0.08 -17.81 0.46
CA LEU A 173 0.17 -17.58 1.90
C LEU A 173 1.61 -17.76 2.37
N ASP A 174 2.08 -16.83 3.18
CA ASP A 174 3.37 -16.93 3.87
C ASP A 174 3.24 -17.56 5.26
N GLU A 175 4.31 -17.55 6.03
CA GLU A 175 4.31 -18.13 7.37
C GLU A 175 3.39 -17.39 8.34
N LEU A 176 3.34 -16.06 8.23
CA LEU A 176 2.51 -15.24 9.12
C LEU A 176 1.02 -15.47 8.85
N ASP A 177 0.59 -15.56 7.59
CA ASP A 177 -0.79 -15.88 7.24
C ASP A 177 -1.22 -17.23 7.78
N ARG A 178 -0.37 -18.25 7.60
CA ARG A 178 -0.66 -19.59 8.11
C ARG A 178 -0.69 -19.63 9.63
N SER A 179 0.16 -18.85 10.29
CA SER A 179 0.15 -18.73 11.75
C SER A 179 -1.11 -18.04 12.26
N PHE A 180 -1.55 -16.99 11.54
CA PHE A 180 -2.82 -16.31 11.82
C PHE A 180 -4.01 -17.27 11.71
N LEU A 181 -4.11 -18.01 10.60
CA LEU A 181 -5.19 -19.00 10.41
C LEU A 181 -5.14 -20.12 11.42
N LYS A 182 -3.95 -20.61 11.78
CA LYS A 182 -3.78 -21.64 12.83
C LYS A 182 -4.18 -21.12 14.20
N ALA A 183 -3.81 -19.90 14.55
CA ALA A 183 -4.22 -19.28 15.81
C ALA A 183 -5.74 -19.14 15.86
N LEU A 184 -6.35 -18.62 14.80
CA LEU A 184 -7.80 -18.47 14.70
C LEU A 184 -8.52 -19.83 14.83
N ALA A 185 -8.04 -20.87 14.15
CA ALA A 185 -8.67 -22.19 14.17
C ALA A 185 -8.46 -22.95 15.48
N ASN A 186 -7.24 -22.94 16.05
CA ASN A 186 -6.88 -23.85 17.14
C ASN A 186 -6.96 -23.20 18.53
N ILE A 187 -6.80 -21.87 18.62
CA ILE A 187 -6.82 -21.15 19.90
C ILE A 187 -8.18 -20.50 20.12
N TYR A 188 -8.79 -20.02 19.03
CA TYR A 188 -10.07 -19.30 19.09
C TYR A 188 -11.24 -20.07 18.47
N ASP A 189 -11.11 -21.38 18.28
CA ASP A 189 -12.17 -22.29 17.80
C ASP A 189 -12.87 -21.82 16.50
N GLY A 190 -12.10 -21.17 15.59
CA GLY A 190 -12.61 -20.60 14.36
C GLY A 190 -13.20 -19.19 14.50
N GLY A 191 -13.10 -18.58 15.65
CA GLY A 191 -13.54 -17.22 15.95
C GLY A 191 -14.97 -17.12 16.52
N PRO A 192 -15.45 -15.89 16.76
CA PRO A 192 -14.76 -14.61 16.50
C PRO A 192 -13.58 -14.33 17.43
N ALA A 193 -12.54 -13.69 16.93
CA ALA A 193 -11.38 -13.26 17.70
C ALA A 193 -11.07 -11.77 17.43
N GLY A 194 -10.77 -11.02 18.49
CA GLY A 194 -10.32 -9.64 18.34
C GLY A 194 -8.92 -9.57 17.73
N ILE A 195 -8.70 -8.62 16.84
CA ILE A 195 -7.39 -8.46 16.16
C ILE A 195 -6.25 -8.22 17.16
N GLU A 196 -6.50 -7.52 18.27
CA GLU A 196 -5.51 -7.29 19.34
C GLU A 196 -5.14 -8.58 20.07
N ALA A 197 -6.11 -9.48 20.29
CA ALA A 197 -5.85 -10.77 20.89
C ALA A 197 -5.02 -11.68 19.95
N LEU A 198 -5.32 -11.65 18.66
CA LEU A 198 -4.52 -12.35 17.64
C LEU A 198 -3.11 -11.77 17.56
N ALA A 199 -2.95 -10.45 17.57
CA ALA A 199 -1.65 -9.78 17.55
C ALA A 199 -0.80 -10.20 18.76
N ALA A 200 -1.37 -10.17 19.95
CA ALA A 200 -0.69 -10.62 21.16
C ALA A 200 -0.33 -12.13 21.11
N THR A 201 -1.20 -12.97 20.56
CA THR A 201 -0.96 -14.41 20.41
C THR A 201 0.18 -14.71 19.45
N LEU A 202 0.31 -13.92 18.37
CA LEU A 202 1.33 -14.10 17.33
C LEU A 202 2.63 -13.36 17.62
N GLY A 203 2.63 -12.46 18.62
CA GLY A 203 3.77 -11.59 18.91
C GLY A 203 4.00 -10.54 17.81
N GLU A 204 2.92 -10.14 17.11
CA GLU A 204 2.95 -9.18 16.01
C GLU A 204 2.23 -7.87 16.38
N GLU A 205 2.52 -6.81 15.65
CA GLU A 205 1.79 -5.57 15.80
C GLU A 205 0.40 -5.67 15.13
N ARG A 206 -0.60 -5.06 15.75
CA ARG A 206 -1.97 -5.00 15.23
C ARG A 206 -1.99 -4.49 13.78
N ASP A 207 -1.29 -3.38 13.51
CA ASP A 207 -1.23 -2.75 12.18
C ASP A 207 -0.68 -3.71 11.11
N THR A 208 0.30 -4.56 11.47
CA THR A 208 0.81 -5.60 10.57
C THR A 208 -0.28 -6.59 10.17
N LEU A 209 -1.08 -7.04 11.12
CA LEU A 209 -2.17 -7.97 10.83
C LEU A 209 -3.27 -7.30 9.99
N GLU A 210 -3.66 -6.07 10.32
CA GLU A 210 -4.71 -5.31 9.61
C GLU A 210 -4.29 -4.90 8.19
N ASP A 211 -3.02 -4.56 7.96
CA ASP A 211 -2.57 -4.01 6.68
C ASP A 211 -1.98 -5.06 5.74
N VAL A 212 -1.43 -6.17 6.28
CA VAL A 212 -0.68 -7.15 5.48
C VAL A 212 -1.39 -8.49 5.40
N VAL A 213 -1.93 -9.00 6.52
CA VAL A 213 -2.48 -10.36 6.61
C VAL A 213 -3.97 -10.38 6.27
N GLU A 214 -4.77 -9.62 7.00
CA GLU A 214 -6.23 -9.67 6.93
C GLU A 214 -6.78 -9.35 5.53
N PRO A 215 -6.28 -8.33 4.78
CA PRO A 215 -6.87 -7.97 3.50
C PRO A 215 -6.86 -9.11 2.49
N TYR A 216 -5.78 -9.87 2.45
CA TYR A 216 -5.69 -11.00 1.53
C TYR A 216 -6.55 -12.20 1.98
N LEU A 217 -6.56 -12.51 3.26
CA LEU A 217 -7.40 -13.58 3.81
C LEU A 217 -8.90 -13.29 3.66
N LEU A 218 -9.31 -12.01 3.74
CA LEU A 218 -10.67 -11.56 3.43
C LEU A 218 -10.98 -11.74 1.94
N GLN A 219 -10.05 -11.36 1.06
CA GLN A 219 -10.21 -11.46 -0.40
C GLN A 219 -10.44 -12.90 -0.85
N ILE A 220 -9.65 -13.86 -0.31
CA ILE A 220 -9.80 -15.28 -0.67
C ILE A 220 -10.89 -16.00 0.14
N GLY A 221 -11.61 -15.28 1.02
CA GLY A 221 -12.73 -15.80 1.80
C GLY A 221 -12.37 -16.73 2.95
N PHE A 222 -11.13 -16.74 3.42
CA PHE A 222 -10.69 -17.56 4.55
C PHE A 222 -11.11 -16.98 5.90
N VAL A 223 -11.29 -15.67 5.96
CA VAL A 223 -11.82 -14.96 7.13
C VAL A 223 -12.89 -13.96 6.72
N ARG A 224 -13.68 -13.50 7.66
CA ARG A 224 -14.63 -12.41 7.50
C ARG A 224 -14.62 -11.52 8.74
N ARG A 225 -14.89 -10.24 8.57
CA ARG A 225 -15.13 -9.34 9.71
C ARG A 225 -16.52 -9.55 10.26
N THR A 226 -16.64 -9.58 11.58
CA THR A 226 -17.89 -9.75 12.32
C THR A 226 -18.23 -8.46 13.07
#